data_cd6e9771d6c4a9c52a3ef3bc7fdaa766
#
_entry.id   cd6e9771d6c4a9c52a3ef3bc7fdaa766
#
_cell.length_a   1.000
_cell.length_b   1.000
_cell.length_c   1.000
_cell.angle_alpha   90.00
_cell.angle_beta   90.00
_cell.angle_gamma   90.00
#
_symmetry.space_group_name_H-M   'P 1'
#
loop_
_entity.id
_entity.type
_entity.pdbx_description
1 polymer ?
#
loop_
_entity_poly.entity_id
_entity_poly.type
_entity_poly.pdbx_seq_one_letter_code
_entity_poly.pdbx_strand_id
1 'polypeptide(L)'
;MKWINKNRENQPASLKRHLTTPHHNYDNYKEKDELRDALLKEQGFICCYCMQRIQEANKNKMEIEHFRPQSIYDGTNGKPDLTLDYTNLLASCKGNEGSLKHLQHCDEHKGNDEVEINPMNKDLMGKIRFNAAGRIFVSETNELDKRLNHDLNHTLNLNIQTLVTERKKIWQTLEQRMRKEFGTKNPSKSFINQKIKEWSAQDEGKFKTMCQVAIYYLEKKLKKAV
;
A
#
# COMPACT_ATOMS: atom_id res chain seq x y z
N MET A 1 -1.34 5.23 0.63
CA MET A 1 -1.67 3.81 0.85
C MET A 1 -3.12 3.56 0.54
N LYS A 2 -3.46 2.34 0.15
CA LYS A 2 -4.84 1.88 -0.05
C LYS A 2 -5.15 0.83 1.02
N TRP A 3 -6.37 0.86 1.57
CA TRP A 3 -6.82 -0.20 2.46
C TRP A 3 -6.86 -1.55 1.74
N ILE A 4 -6.28 -2.58 2.39
CA ILE A 4 -6.24 -3.96 1.93
C ILE A 4 -7.22 -4.75 2.79
N ASN A 5 -8.28 -5.27 2.15
CA ASN A 5 -9.23 -6.17 2.81
C ASN A 5 -8.61 -7.57 2.87
N LYS A 6 -7.82 -7.80 3.92
CA LYS A 6 -7.12 -9.07 4.12
C LYS A 6 -8.09 -10.18 4.53
N ASN A 7 -8.13 -11.26 3.75
CA ASN A 7 -8.98 -12.40 4.05
C ASN A 7 -8.18 -13.71 4.03
N ARG A 8 -8.21 -14.46 5.13
CA ARG A 8 -7.55 -15.79 5.25
C ARG A 8 -8.05 -16.80 4.21
N GLU A 9 -9.26 -16.67 3.70
CA GLU A 9 -9.78 -17.55 2.66
C GLU A 9 -9.02 -17.44 1.34
N ASN A 10 -8.42 -16.28 1.07
CA ASN A 10 -7.58 -16.04 -0.10
C ASN A 10 -6.19 -16.69 -0.01
N GLN A 11 -5.87 -17.30 1.14
CA GLN A 11 -4.62 -18.03 1.33
C GLN A 11 -4.50 -19.17 0.31
N PRO A 12 -3.36 -19.29 -0.41
CA PRO A 12 -3.18 -20.32 -1.41
C PRO A 12 -3.22 -21.74 -0.80
N ALA A 13 -3.71 -22.69 -1.58
CA ALA A 13 -3.83 -24.08 -1.13
C ALA A 13 -2.48 -24.70 -0.73
N SER A 14 -1.40 -24.29 -1.40
CA SER A 14 -0.02 -24.69 -1.06
C SER A 14 0.37 -24.27 0.36
N LEU A 15 0.07 -23.02 0.75
CA LEU A 15 0.36 -22.55 2.12
C LEU A 15 -0.49 -23.31 3.16
N LYS A 16 -1.78 -23.57 2.86
CA LYS A 16 -2.65 -24.38 3.74
C LYS A 16 -2.07 -25.76 3.95
N ARG A 17 -1.63 -26.44 2.88
CA ARG A 17 -0.98 -27.76 2.98
C ARG A 17 0.33 -27.70 3.76
N HIS A 18 1.17 -26.67 3.47
CA HIS A 18 2.45 -26.53 4.15
C HIS A 18 2.28 -26.41 5.67
N LEU A 19 1.30 -25.64 6.14
CA LEU A 19 0.99 -25.48 7.57
C LEU A 19 0.59 -26.80 8.28
N THR A 20 0.23 -27.85 7.54
CA THR A 20 -0.06 -29.17 8.11
C THR A 20 1.14 -30.12 8.12
N THR A 21 2.28 -29.72 7.55
CA THR A 21 3.50 -30.55 7.54
C THR A 21 4.28 -30.41 8.85
N PRO A 22 4.93 -31.48 9.34
CA PRO A 22 5.82 -31.36 10.51
C PRO A 22 6.96 -30.39 10.24
N HIS A 23 7.33 -29.60 11.25
CA HIS A 23 8.45 -28.63 11.18
C HIS A 23 8.33 -27.59 10.08
N HIS A 24 7.09 -27.24 9.68
CA HIS A 24 6.85 -26.18 8.72
C HIS A 24 7.40 -24.84 9.23
N ASN A 25 8.03 -24.08 8.35
CA ASN A 25 8.48 -22.71 8.59
C ASN A 25 8.56 -21.96 7.27
N TYR A 26 8.80 -20.66 7.33
CA TYR A 26 8.83 -19.81 6.14
C TYR A 26 9.96 -20.20 5.16
N ASP A 27 11.13 -20.63 5.65
CA ASP A 27 12.29 -20.94 4.81
C ASP A 27 12.09 -22.24 4.01
N ASN A 28 11.41 -23.24 4.60
CA ASN A 28 11.12 -24.50 3.93
C ASN A 28 9.82 -24.51 3.11
N TYR A 29 9.06 -23.42 3.10
CA TYR A 29 7.92 -23.22 2.19
C TYR A 29 8.42 -22.93 0.77
N LYS A 30 8.22 -23.88 -0.16
CA LYS A 30 8.79 -23.83 -1.52
C LYS A 30 7.90 -23.09 -2.52
N GLU A 31 6.58 -23.13 -2.34
CA GLU A 31 5.61 -22.57 -3.29
C GLU A 31 5.38 -21.06 -3.08
N LYS A 32 6.46 -20.30 -2.88
CA LYS A 32 6.39 -18.86 -2.64
C LYS A 32 5.78 -18.08 -3.81
N ASP A 33 5.85 -18.61 -5.02
CA ASP A 33 5.24 -17.96 -6.19
C ASP A 33 3.71 -18.03 -6.17
N GLU A 34 3.11 -19.12 -5.68
CA GLU A 34 1.66 -19.16 -5.46
C GLU A 34 1.21 -18.14 -4.40
N LEU A 35 2.03 -17.99 -3.35
CA LEU A 35 1.76 -16.97 -2.32
C LEU A 35 1.87 -15.55 -2.90
N ARG A 36 2.90 -15.26 -3.69
CA ARG A 36 3.05 -13.97 -4.39
C ARG A 36 1.85 -13.66 -5.27
N ASP A 37 1.36 -14.64 -6.03
CA ASP A 37 0.17 -14.49 -6.88
C ASP A 37 -1.09 -14.19 -6.06
N ALA A 38 -1.30 -14.88 -4.95
CA ALA A 38 -2.43 -14.64 -4.07
C ALA A 38 -2.41 -13.22 -3.48
N LEU A 39 -1.24 -12.78 -2.98
CA LEU A 39 -1.05 -11.44 -2.43
C LEU A 39 -1.23 -10.35 -3.49
N LEU A 40 -0.69 -10.53 -4.71
CA LEU A 40 -0.85 -9.59 -5.81
C LEU A 40 -2.30 -9.43 -6.23
N LYS A 41 -3.03 -10.55 -6.40
CA LYS A 41 -4.46 -10.53 -6.73
C LYS A 41 -5.28 -9.82 -5.66
N GLU A 42 -5.04 -10.12 -4.40
CA GLU A 42 -5.74 -9.48 -3.27
C GLU A 42 -5.50 -7.96 -3.24
N GLN A 43 -4.29 -7.51 -3.58
CA GLN A 43 -3.90 -6.09 -3.58
C GLN A 43 -4.12 -5.37 -4.92
N GLY A 44 -4.67 -6.03 -5.95
CA GLY A 44 -4.87 -5.45 -7.28
C GLY A 44 -3.56 -5.00 -7.92
N PHE A 45 -2.49 -5.77 -7.73
CA PHE A 45 -1.16 -5.61 -8.33
C PHE A 45 -0.49 -4.26 -8.01
N ILE A 46 -0.72 -3.72 -6.83
CA ILE A 46 -0.02 -2.53 -6.32
C ILE A 46 0.67 -2.81 -4.98
N CYS A 47 1.79 -2.17 -4.75
CA CYS A 47 2.52 -2.24 -3.48
C CYS A 47 1.63 -1.78 -2.30
N CYS A 48 1.64 -2.55 -1.20
CA CYS A 48 0.88 -2.26 0.02
C CYS A 48 1.16 -0.87 0.61
N TYR A 49 2.37 -0.34 0.41
CA TYR A 49 2.80 0.94 0.96
C TYR A 49 2.70 2.09 -0.05
N CYS A 50 3.44 2.07 -1.16
CA CYS A 50 3.54 3.20 -2.08
C CYS A 50 2.49 3.19 -3.19
N MET A 51 1.79 2.07 -3.42
CA MET A 51 0.81 1.87 -4.50
C MET A 51 1.42 1.93 -5.92
N GLN A 52 2.74 1.78 -6.07
CA GLN A 52 3.34 1.55 -7.38
C GLN A 52 2.92 0.19 -7.94
N ARG A 53 2.91 0.07 -9.28
CA ARG A 53 2.60 -1.20 -9.97
C ARG A 53 3.66 -2.27 -9.65
N ILE A 54 3.20 -3.43 -9.26
CA ILE A 54 4.00 -4.66 -9.25
C ILE A 54 3.56 -5.47 -10.46
N GLN A 55 4.51 -5.76 -11.36
CA GLN A 55 4.21 -6.48 -12.60
C GLN A 55 4.17 -7.98 -12.37
N GLU A 56 3.13 -8.64 -12.85
CA GLU A 56 2.93 -10.09 -12.76
C GLU A 56 4.09 -10.90 -13.39
N ALA A 57 4.57 -10.47 -14.56
CA ALA A 57 5.69 -11.09 -15.26
C ALA A 57 7.04 -10.98 -14.52
N ASN A 58 7.11 -10.15 -13.48
CA ASN A 58 8.32 -9.88 -12.74
C ASN A 58 8.10 -10.12 -11.23
N LYS A 59 7.56 -11.29 -10.87
CA LYS A 59 7.33 -11.68 -9.46
C LYS A 59 8.60 -11.56 -8.61
N ASN A 60 9.77 -11.78 -9.21
CA ASN A 60 11.07 -11.61 -8.54
C ASN A 60 11.40 -10.14 -8.21
N LYS A 61 10.58 -9.18 -8.69
CA LYS A 61 10.71 -7.75 -8.36
C LYS A 61 9.73 -7.30 -7.27
N MET A 62 9.16 -8.23 -6.53
CA MET A 62 8.37 -7.96 -5.33
C MET A 62 8.93 -8.72 -4.13
N GLU A 63 8.70 -8.18 -2.94
CA GLU A 63 8.93 -8.87 -1.68
C GLU A 63 7.61 -9.34 -1.05
N ILE A 64 7.66 -10.50 -0.40
CA ILE A 64 6.63 -10.93 0.53
C ILE A 64 6.92 -10.21 1.83
N GLU A 65 6.25 -9.11 2.04
CA GLU A 65 6.39 -8.28 3.22
C GLU A 65 5.75 -8.94 4.43
N HIS A 66 6.49 -9.04 5.51
CA HIS A 66 5.99 -9.39 6.84
C HIS A 66 5.64 -8.10 7.58
N PHE A 67 4.35 -7.75 7.68
CA PHE A 67 3.92 -6.53 8.35
C PHE A 67 4.46 -6.46 9.79
N ARG A 68 4.34 -7.54 10.54
CA ARG A 68 5.09 -7.80 11.77
C ARG A 68 6.38 -8.53 11.41
N PRO A 69 7.56 -7.93 11.66
CA PRO A 69 8.83 -8.43 11.14
C PRO A 69 9.12 -9.89 11.53
N GLN A 70 9.59 -10.68 10.57
CA GLN A 70 9.90 -12.08 10.76
C GLN A 70 10.90 -12.31 11.90
N SER A 71 11.94 -11.50 12.01
CA SER A 71 12.96 -11.58 13.04
C SER A 71 12.48 -11.34 14.47
N ILE A 72 11.27 -10.76 14.63
CA ILE A 72 10.68 -10.46 15.93
C ILE A 72 9.52 -11.44 16.23
N TYR A 73 8.79 -11.87 15.19
CA TYR A 73 7.58 -12.67 15.29
C TYR A 73 7.77 -14.08 14.69
N ASP A 74 8.80 -14.78 15.14
CA ASP A 74 9.22 -16.12 14.73
C ASP A 74 8.87 -17.22 15.74
N GLY A 75 8.05 -16.92 16.75
CA GLY A 75 7.70 -17.85 17.83
C GLY A 75 8.72 -17.89 18.97
N THR A 76 9.78 -17.10 18.89
CA THR A 76 10.76 -16.96 19.97
C THR A 76 10.46 -15.75 20.87
N ASN A 77 11.19 -15.62 21.99
CA ASN A 77 11.13 -14.44 22.86
C ASN A 77 9.70 -14.06 23.35
N GLY A 78 8.81 -15.06 23.51
CA GLY A 78 7.43 -14.85 23.95
C GLY A 78 6.52 -14.17 22.92
N LYS A 79 6.97 -14.02 21.68
CA LYS A 79 6.16 -13.51 20.58
C LYS A 79 5.53 -14.68 19.80
N PRO A 80 4.33 -14.50 19.21
CA PRO A 80 3.74 -15.53 18.35
C PRO A 80 4.56 -15.71 17.06
N ASP A 81 4.51 -16.90 16.48
CA ASP A 81 5.02 -17.10 15.12
C ASP A 81 3.99 -16.58 14.11
N LEU A 82 4.35 -15.49 13.41
CA LEU A 82 3.55 -14.88 12.35
C LEU A 82 4.23 -15.01 10.97
N THR A 83 5.29 -15.80 10.87
CA THR A 83 6.10 -15.91 9.64
C THR A 83 5.33 -16.53 8.48
N LEU A 84 4.39 -17.42 8.77
CA LEU A 84 3.48 -18.03 7.79
C LEU A 84 2.01 -17.62 7.99
N ASP A 85 1.72 -16.69 8.89
CA ASP A 85 0.35 -16.18 9.03
C ASP A 85 0.01 -15.31 7.80
N TYR A 86 -0.89 -15.82 6.96
CA TYR A 86 -1.33 -15.12 5.74
C TYR A 86 -1.82 -13.68 6.03
N THR A 87 -2.40 -13.44 7.21
CA THR A 87 -2.86 -12.11 7.61
C THR A 87 -1.72 -11.14 7.96
N ASN A 88 -0.50 -11.64 8.12
CA ASN A 88 0.72 -10.86 8.31
C ASN A 88 1.48 -10.60 7.00
N LEU A 89 1.10 -11.29 5.91
CA LEU A 89 1.86 -11.26 4.64
C LEU A 89 1.22 -10.32 3.64
N LEU A 90 2.04 -9.47 3.01
CA LEU A 90 1.63 -8.47 2.02
C LEU A 90 2.56 -8.50 0.80
N ALA A 91 2.09 -7.95 -0.33
CA ALA A 91 2.94 -7.71 -1.49
C ALA A 91 3.55 -6.31 -1.39
N SER A 92 4.87 -6.20 -1.31
CA SER A 92 5.60 -4.96 -1.39
C SER A 92 6.46 -4.89 -2.66
N CYS A 93 6.74 -3.67 -3.15
CA CYS A 93 7.77 -3.48 -4.16
C CYS A 93 9.15 -3.54 -3.51
N LYS A 94 10.18 -3.78 -4.33
CA LYS A 94 11.59 -3.85 -3.87
C LYS A 94 12.19 -2.53 -3.39
N GLY A 95 11.42 -1.46 -3.34
CA GLY A 95 11.77 -0.21 -2.68
C GLY A 95 13.14 0.37 -3.03
N ASN A 96 13.61 0.25 -4.30
CA ASN A 96 14.96 0.60 -4.73
C ASN A 96 16.07 -0.24 -4.07
N GLU A 97 15.84 -1.55 -3.90
CA GLU A 97 16.83 -2.51 -3.43
C GLU A 97 18.21 -2.28 -4.11
N GLY A 98 19.28 -2.38 -3.34
CA GLY A 98 20.64 -2.14 -3.80
C GLY A 98 21.07 -0.68 -3.90
N SER A 99 20.15 0.27 -3.69
CA SER A 99 20.48 1.70 -3.61
C SER A 99 20.94 2.10 -2.20
N LEU A 100 21.51 3.31 -2.07
CA LEU A 100 21.84 3.88 -0.76
C LEU A 100 20.57 3.98 0.11
N LYS A 101 20.69 3.75 1.41
CA LYS A 101 19.55 3.66 2.37
C LYS A 101 18.56 4.82 2.24
N HIS A 102 19.04 6.05 2.10
CA HIS A 102 18.18 7.23 1.96
C HIS A 102 17.39 7.30 0.63
N LEU A 103 17.76 6.45 -0.36
CA LEU A 103 17.04 6.29 -1.62
C LEU A 103 16.10 5.09 -1.63
N GLN A 104 16.14 4.26 -0.60
CA GLN A 104 15.25 3.12 -0.44
C GLN A 104 13.90 3.58 0.14
N HIS A 105 12.85 2.77 -0.06
CA HIS A 105 11.52 3.00 0.49
C HIS A 105 10.76 1.68 0.69
N CYS A 106 9.57 1.72 1.27
CA CYS A 106 8.72 0.56 1.52
C CYS A 106 9.45 -0.50 2.37
N ASP A 107 9.31 -1.78 2.02
CA ASP A 107 9.89 -2.92 2.72
C ASP A 107 11.41 -2.81 2.85
N GLU A 108 12.11 -2.50 1.78
CA GLU A 108 13.57 -2.38 1.75
C GLU A 108 14.09 -1.32 2.75
N HIS A 109 13.37 -0.21 2.91
CA HIS A 109 13.75 0.81 3.89
C HIS A 109 13.31 0.44 5.31
N LYS A 110 12.14 -0.18 5.46
CA LYS A 110 11.59 -0.65 6.73
C LYS A 110 12.50 -1.70 7.38
N GLY A 111 12.91 -2.71 6.63
CA GLY A 111 13.65 -3.84 7.17
C GLY A 111 12.89 -4.51 8.32
N ASN A 112 13.55 -4.64 9.48
CA ASN A 112 13.00 -5.27 10.67
C ASN A 112 12.29 -4.29 11.64
N ASP A 113 12.07 -3.04 11.23
CA ASP A 113 11.37 -2.09 12.08
C ASP A 113 9.87 -2.37 12.14
N GLU A 114 9.26 -2.21 13.30
CA GLU A 114 7.82 -2.26 13.46
C GLU A 114 7.19 -0.92 13.03
N VAL A 115 6.01 -0.98 12.43
CA VAL A 115 5.23 0.19 12.04
C VAL A 115 3.83 0.15 12.65
N GLU A 116 3.30 1.32 12.99
CA GLU A 116 1.91 1.50 13.43
C GLU A 116 0.96 1.64 12.23
N ILE A 117 1.46 2.18 11.10
CA ILE A 117 0.66 2.43 9.92
C ILE A 117 0.32 1.14 9.16
N ASN A 118 -0.78 0.53 9.54
CA ASN A 118 -1.21 -0.78 9.05
C ASN A 118 -2.13 -0.65 7.81
N PRO A 119 -1.69 -1.11 6.62
CA PRO A 119 -2.52 -1.07 5.40
C PRO A 119 -3.80 -1.90 5.49
N MET A 120 -3.87 -2.86 6.40
CA MET A 120 -5.05 -3.71 6.65
C MET A 120 -6.05 -3.06 7.60
N ASN A 121 -5.69 -1.97 8.28
CA ASN A 121 -6.59 -1.23 9.15
C ASN A 121 -7.26 -0.09 8.37
N LYS A 122 -8.58 -0.22 8.14
CA LYS A 122 -9.37 0.73 7.36
C LYS A 122 -9.40 2.13 7.98
N ASP A 123 -9.46 2.22 9.30
CA ASP A 123 -9.54 3.51 10.01
C ASP A 123 -8.22 4.27 9.91
N LEU A 124 -7.09 3.59 10.04
CA LEU A 124 -5.77 4.19 9.83
C LEU A 124 -5.59 4.65 8.39
N MET A 125 -6.03 3.85 7.41
CA MET A 125 -5.99 4.27 6.00
C MET A 125 -6.88 5.49 5.73
N GLY A 126 -8.00 5.63 6.45
CA GLY A 126 -8.86 6.81 6.42
C GLY A 126 -8.21 8.10 6.95
N LYS A 127 -7.13 8.01 7.72
CA LYS A 127 -6.35 9.16 8.22
C LYS A 127 -5.34 9.70 7.21
N ILE A 128 -4.97 8.92 6.18
CA ILE A 128 -3.95 9.31 5.21
C ILE A 128 -4.43 10.47 4.34
N ARG A 129 -3.56 11.44 4.13
CA ARG A 129 -3.80 12.66 3.35
C ARG A 129 -2.70 12.83 2.31
N PHE A 130 -3.04 13.56 1.25
CA PHE A 130 -2.11 13.97 0.21
C PHE A 130 -2.22 15.47 -0.05
N ASN A 131 -1.14 16.10 -0.51
CA ASN A 131 -1.18 17.51 -0.91
C ASN A 131 -0.76 17.70 -2.38
N ALA A 132 -0.93 18.92 -2.88
CA ALA A 132 -0.59 19.28 -4.26
C ALA A 132 0.91 19.17 -4.58
N ALA A 133 1.77 19.20 -3.57
CA ALA A 133 3.20 18.96 -3.72
C ALA A 133 3.55 17.46 -3.85
N GLY A 134 2.58 16.55 -3.73
CA GLY A 134 2.77 15.11 -3.83
C GLY A 134 3.18 14.42 -2.51
N ARG A 135 3.19 15.16 -1.39
CA ARG A 135 3.52 14.54 -0.10
C ARG A 135 2.34 13.75 0.46
N ILE A 136 2.67 12.62 1.12
CA ILE A 136 1.75 11.83 1.93
C ILE A 136 1.96 12.17 3.40
N PHE A 137 0.87 12.28 4.17
CA PHE A 137 0.92 12.65 5.58
C PHE A 137 -0.37 12.26 6.32
N VAL A 138 -0.33 12.32 7.64
CA VAL A 138 -1.50 12.30 8.54
C VAL A 138 -1.58 13.65 9.24
N SER A 139 -2.78 14.23 9.38
CA SER A 139 -2.97 15.44 10.18
C SER A 139 -2.78 15.10 11.65
N GLU A 140 -1.79 15.72 12.30
CA GLU A 140 -1.44 15.41 13.69
C GLU A 140 -2.45 16.03 14.65
N THR A 141 -3.14 15.19 15.39
CA THR A 141 -4.09 15.57 16.43
C THR A 141 -3.78 14.90 17.78
N ASN A 142 -2.96 13.85 17.77
CA ASN A 142 -2.59 13.05 18.93
C ASN A 142 -1.25 12.31 18.70
N GLU A 143 -0.75 11.61 19.73
CA GLU A 143 0.52 10.89 19.67
C GLU A 143 0.52 9.74 18.63
N LEU A 144 -0.61 9.07 18.41
CA LEU A 144 -0.70 8.06 17.32
C LEU A 144 -0.44 8.71 15.96
N ASP A 145 -1.04 9.87 15.69
CA ASP A 145 -0.87 10.56 14.40
C ASP A 145 0.60 10.96 14.16
N LYS A 146 1.33 11.34 15.21
CA LYS A 146 2.78 11.59 15.13
C LYS A 146 3.56 10.32 14.77
N ARG A 147 3.25 9.18 15.40
CA ARG A 147 3.88 7.89 15.07
C ARG A 147 3.57 7.47 13.64
N LEU A 148 2.32 7.63 13.17
CA LEU A 148 1.96 7.37 11.78
C LEU A 148 2.75 8.25 10.80
N ASN A 149 2.96 9.54 11.11
CA ASN A 149 3.82 10.40 10.29
C ASN A 149 5.29 10.01 10.35
N HIS A 150 5.78 9.56 11.50
CA HIS A 150 7.13 8.99 11.61
C HIS A 150 7.28 7.78 10.68
N ASP A 151 6.33 6.84 10.69
CA ASP A 151 6.35 5.68 9.82
C ASP A 151 6.37 6.06 8.35
N LEU A 152 5.50 7.01 7.94
CA LEU A 152 5.43 7.47 6.55
C LEU A 152 6.73 8.14 6.07
N ASN A 153 7.40 8.89 6.93
CA ASN A 153 8.55 9.72 6.55
C ASN A 153 9.89 9.06 6.81
N HIS A 154 10.01 8.27 7.87
CA HIS A 154 11.28 7.73 8.35
C HIS A 154 11.36 6.21 8.18
N THR A 155 10.39 5.43 8.68
CA THR A 155 10.48 3.97 8.61
C THR A 155 10.20 3.43 7.20
N LEU A 156 9.21 3.96 6.51
CA LEU A 156 8.84 3.56 5.14
C LEU A 156 9.40 4.49 4.05
N ASN A 157 9.92 5.65 4.42
CA ASN A 157 10.48 6.68 3.53
C ASN A 157 9.57 6.98 2.32
N LEU A 158 8.25 7.11 2.53
CA LEU A 158 7.29 7.31 1.43
C LEU A 158 7.27 8.71 0.86
N ASN A 159 7.98 9.67 1.47
CA ASN A 159 8.15 11.01 0.93
C ASN A 159 9.48 11.23 0.18
N ILE A 160 10.12 10.14 -0.23
CA ILE A 160 11.25 10.19 -1.15
C ILE A 160 10.84 10.87 -2.47
N GLN A 161 11.79 11.60 -3.09
CA GLN A 161 11.52 12.48 -4.22
C GLN A 161 10.85 11.78 -5.42
N THR A 162 11.22 10.55 -5.71
CA THR A 162 10.62 9.76 -6.80
C THR A 162 9.11 9.56 -6.58
N LEU A 163 8.72 9.09 -5.39
CA LEU A 163 7.32 8.87 -5.05
C LEU A 163 6.52 10.18 -4.94
N VAL A 164 7.14 11.23 -4.41
CA VAL A 164 6.55 12.58 -4.36
C VAL A 164 6.25 13.08 -5.78
N THR A 165 7.20 12.93 -6.69
CA THR A 165 7.04 13.37 -8.09
C THR A 165 5.91 12.63 -8.80
N GLU A 166 5.78 11.33 -8.61
CA GLU A 166 4.70 10.55 -9.23
C GLU A 166 3.32 10.93 -8.67
N ARG A 167 3.18 11.09 -7.36
CA ARG A 167 1.93 11.57 -6.76
C ARG A 167 1.56 12.97 -7.23
N LYS A 168 2.56 13.88 -7.34
CA LYS A 168 2.36 15.22 -7.85
C LYS A 168 1.86 15.22 -9.30
N LYS A 169 2.40 14.36 -10.16
CA LYS A 169 1.94 14.21 -11.55
C LYS A 169 0.45 13.82 -11.61
N ILE A 170 0.01 12.86 -10.80
CA ILE A 170 -1.41 12.45 -10.75
C ILE A 170 -2.28 13.64 -10.32
N TRP A 171 -1.89 14.33 -9.25
CA TRP A 171 -2.62 15.50 -8.76
C TRP A 171 -2.76 16.58 -9.84
N GLN A 172 -1.65 16.95 -10.48
CA GLN A 172 -1.61 17.98 -11.53
C GLN A 172 -2.43 17.57 -12.76
N THR A 173 -2.35 16.31 -13.19
CA THR A 173 -3.16 15.79 -14.31
C THR A 173 -4.65 15.95 -14.05
N LEU A 174 -5.10 15.58 -12.84
CA LEU A 174 -6.50 15.73 -12.44
C LEU A 174 -6.91 17.21 -12.37
N GLU A 175 -6.06 18.05 -11.79
CA GLU A 175 -6.31 19.49 -11.70
C GLU A 175 -6.44 20.13 -13.08
N GLN A 176 -5.55 19.82 -14.01
CA GLN A 176 -5.60 20.31 -15.38
C GLN A 176 -6.86 19.85 -16.12
N ARG A 177 -7.26 18.56 -15.97
CA ARG A 177 -8.50 18.05 -16.56
C ARG A 177 -9.72 18.77 -16.01
N MET A 178 -9.79 18.98 -14.68
CA MET A 178 -10.91 19.71 -14.07
C MET A 178 -10.97 21.16 -14.56
N ARG A 179 -9.82 21.84 -14.68
CA ARG A 179 -9.78 23.20 -15.22
C ARG A 179 -10.21 23.26 -16.69
N LYS A 180 -9.78 22.30 -17.50
CA LYS A 180 -10.16 22.23 -18.92
C LYS A 180 -11.65 22.02 -19.10
N GLU A 181 -12.25 21.14 -18.27
CA GLU A 181 -13.65 20.72 -18.40
C GLU A 181 -14.63 21.74 -17.79
N PHE A 182 -14.30 22.33 -16.66
CA PHE A 182 -15.21 23.18 -15.87
C PHE A 182 -14.75 24.65 -15.76
N GLY A 183 -13.52 24.99 -16.15
CA GLY A 183 -12.97 26.33 -15.96
C GLY A 183 -12.96 26.72 -14.48
N THR A 184 -13.72 27.78 -14.14
CA THR A 184 -13.89 28.26 -12.77
C THR A 184 -15.12 27.67 -12.07
N LYS A 185 -15.99 26.95 -12.79
CA LYS A 185 -17.20 26.36 -12.23
C LYS A 185 -16.88 25.11 -11.41
N ASN A 186 -17.70 24.87 -10.41
CA ASN A 186 -17.62 23.60 -9.65
C ASN A 186 -18.29 22.48 -10.46
N PRO A 187 -17.67 21.29 -10.55
CA PRO A 187 -18.32 20.11 -11.14
C PRO A 187 -19.48 19.64 -10.28
N SER A 188 -20.45 18.95 -10.90
CA SER A 188 -21.55 18.35 -10.16
C SER A 188 -21.06 17.19 -9.25
N LYS A 189 -21.80 16.96 -8.16
CA LYS A 189 -21.54 15.82 -7.26
C LYS A 189 -21.61 14.48 -8.01
N SER A 190 -22.55 14.34 -8.95
CA SER A 190 -22.68 13.13 -9.78
C SER A 190 -21.41 12.85 -10.58
N PHE A 191 -20.88 13.87 -11.27
CA PHE A 191 -19.62 13.74 -12.03
C PHE A 191 -18.46 13.32 -11.14
N ILE A 192 -18.27 13.98 -9.98
CA ILE A 192 -17.16 13.64 -9.06
C ILE A 192 -17.31 12.21 -8.53
N ASN A 193 -18.52 11.81 -8.14
CA ASN A 193 -18.77 10.45 -7.66
C ASN A 193 -18.48 9.39 -8.74
N GLN A 194 -18.83 9.66 -9.99
CA GLN A 194 -18.48 8.79 -11.10
C GLN A 194 -16.94 8.66 -11.24
N LYS A 195 -16.19 9.77 -11.17
CA LYS A 195 -14.73 9.73 -11.22
C LYS A 195 -14.11 9.00 -10.03
N ILE A 196 -14.64 9.15 -8.82
CA ILE A 196 -14.21 8.36 -7.65
C ILE A 196 -14.43 6.87 -7.93
N LYS A 197 -15.61 6.48 -8.47
CA LYS A 197 -15.90 5.09 -8.84
C LYS A 197 -14.88 4.54 -9.86
N GLU A 198 -14.58 5.32 -10.91
CA GLU A 198 -13.59 4.96 -11.95
C GLU A 198 -12.16 4.75 -11.38
N TRP A 199 -11.75 5.56 -10.40
CA TRP A 199 -10.44 5.42 -9.75
C TRP A 199 -10.41 4.34 -8.68
N SER A 200 -11.55 3.96 -8.12
CA SER A 200 -11.70 2.91 -7.12
C SER A 200 -11.85 1.52 -7.75
N ALA A 201 -12.26 1.45 -9.02
CA ALA A 201 -12.48 0.20 -9.72
C ALA A 201 -11.16 -0.46 -10.13
N GLN A 202 -11.19 -1.77 -10.22
CA GLN A 202 -10.16 -2.58 -10.87
C GLN A 202 -10.49 -2.73 -12.35
N ASP A 203 -9.46 -2.74 -13.17
CA ASP A 203 -9.49 -3.11 -14.57
C ASP A 203 -8.69 -4.41 -14.73
N GLU A 204 -9.32 -5.48 -15.21
CA GLU A 204 -8.74 -6.83 -15.24
C GLU A 204 -8.10 -7.24 -13.89
N GLY A 205 -8.75 -6.96 -12.79
CA GLY A 205 -8.25 -7.27 -11.44
C GLY A 205 -7.17 -6.33 -10.91
N LYS A 206 -6.80 -5.28 -11.65
CA LYS A 206 -5.69 -4.37 -11.32
C LYS A 206 -6.18 -2.98 -10.96
N PHE A 207 -5.78 -2.46 -9.81
CA PHE A 207 -6.00 -1.05 -9.48
C PHE A 207 -5.10 -0.13 -10.31
N LYS A 208 -5.52 1.10 -10.55
CA LYS A 208 -4.64 2.16 -11.07
C LYS A 208 -3.56 2.47 -10.05
N THR A 209 -2.34 2.71 -10.52
CA THR A 209 -1.22 3.10 -9.64
C THR A 209 -1.57 4.38 -8.88
N MET A 210 -1.19 4.42 -7.60
CA MET A 210 -1.43 5.57 -6.72
C MET A 210 -2.88 6.06 -6.69
N CYS A 211 -3.86 5.15 -6.90
CA CYS A 211 -5.28 5.47 -7.02
C CYS A 211 -5.82 6.31 -5.85
N GLN A 212 -5.32 6.12 -4.63
CA GLN A 212 -5.77 6.88 -3.46
C GLN A 212 -5.40 8.36 -3.53
N VAL A 213 -4.37 8.75 -4.27
CA VAL A 213 -4.04 10.16 -4.52
C VAL A 213 -5.16 10.82 -5.31
N ALA A 214 -5.62 10.15 -6.37
CA ALA A 214 -6.71 10.61 -7.22
C ALA A 214 -8.04 10.65 -6.46
N ILE A 215 -8.36 9.58 -5.73
CA ILE A 215 -9.59 9.49 -4.92
C ILE A 215 -9.60 10.62 -3.89
N TYR A 216 -8.53 10.81 -3.13
CA TYR A 216 -8.42 11.88 -2.13
C TYR A 216 -8.59 13.27 -2.76
N TYR A 217 -7.97 13.53 -3.92
CA TYR A 217 -8.17 14.79 -4.64
C TYR A 217 -9.64 15.01 -4.99
N LEU A 218 -10.30 13.98 -5.54
CA LEU A 218 -11.71 14.03 -5.93
C LEU A 218 -12.64 14.22 -4.73
N GLU A 219 -12.40 13.53 -3.61
CA GLU A 219 -13.15 13.72 -2.36
C GLU A 219 -13.05 15.14 -1.82
N LYS A 220 -11.88 15.78 -1.93
CA LYS A 220 -11.75 17.22 -1.60
C LYS A 220 -12.57 18.11 -2.52
N LYS A 221 -12.68 17.77 -3.81
CA LYS A 221 -13.54 18.49 -4.76
C LYS A 221 -15.01 18.24 -4.49
N LEU A 222 -15.40 17.01 -4.11
CA LEU A 222 -16.78 16.65 -3.77
C LEU A 222 -17.35 17.52 -2.65
N LYS A 223 -16.55 17.89 -1.66
CA LYS A 223 -16.97 18.80 -0.58
C LYS A 223 -17.34 20.20 -1.06
N LYS A 224 -16.89 20.61 -2.25
CA LYS A 224 -17.13 21.91 -2.87
C LYS A 224 -18.07 21.83 -4.09
N ALA A 225 -18.51 20.60 -4.46
CA ALA A 225 -19.35 20.37 -5.62
C ALA A 225 -20.80 20.79 -5.34
N VAL A 226 -21.51 21.19 -6.37
CA VAL A 226 -22.93 21.59 -6.38
C VAL A 226 -23.84 20.43 -6.81
#